data_1d9ebdc4214b5c7c8ff11b422a98ea3c
#
_entry.id   1d9ebdc4214b5c7c8ff11b422a98ea3c
#
_cell.length_a   1.000
_cell.length_b   1.000
_cell.length_c   1.000
_cell.angle_alpha   90.00
_cell.angle_beta   90.00
_cell.angle_gamma   90.00
#
_symmetry.space_group_name_H-M   'P 1'
#
loop_
_entity.id
_entity.type
_entity.pdbx_description
1 polymer ?
#
loop_
_entity_poly.entity_id
_entity_poly.type
_entity_poly.pdbx_seq_one_letter_code
_entity_poly.pdbx_strand_id
1 'polypeptide(L)'
;GVRLVGSEMCIRDRARTRVSFETGFFKLGGHALYLGPNDIGIGKREAVKDIARVLSRYNDVIMARLFDHKHMIELSQSASVPVINGLTDYNHPCQIMADLLTIYEHMDSIENIKVVYVGDGNNIVNSWLNLASIVPLDFTCLCPEGFEPDSATVKMAKNTSFSNVEITHDVESGVLGADVIYTDVWASMGQKEEADERAKIFSNFQVNSKMMNSTNNCLLYTSDAADDTPCV
;
A
#
# COMPACT_ATOMS: atom_id res chain seq x y z
N GLY A 1 10.56 13.41 -24.80
CA GLY A 1 9.50 13.07 -23.83
C GLY A 1 9.76 11.72 -23.18
N VAL A 2 9.59 11.64 -21.90
CA VAL A 2 9.68 10.38 -21.12
C VAL A 2 8.47 9.50 -21.41
N ARG A 3 8.68 8.22 -21.67
CA ARG A 3 7.61 7.26 -21.96
C ARG A 3 7.43 6.29 -20.81
N LEU A 4 6.22 6.25 -20.25
CA LEU A 4 5.81 5.29 -19.23
C LEU A 4 4.93 4.21 -19.84
N VAL A 5 5.21 2.94 -19.51
CA VAL A 5 4.27 1.84 -19.74
C VAL A 5 3.73 1.37 -18.40
N GLY A 6 2.41 1.32 -18.30
CA GLY A 6 1.70 0.69 -17.18
C GLY A 6 1.14 -0.66 -17.60
N SER A 7 1.42 -1.71 -16.83
CA SER A 7 0.78 -3.01 -16.97
C SER A 7 -0.09 -3.28 -15.74
N GLU A 8 -1.38 -3.48 -15.96
CA GLU A 8 -2.33 -3.83 -14.90
C GLU A 8 -2.90 -5.22 -15.16
N MET A 9 -2.63 -6.15 -14.26
CA MET A 9 -3.16 -7.51 -14.33
C MET A 9 -4.20 -7.73 -13.23
N CYS A 10 -5.31 -7.03 -13.30
CA CYS A 10 -6.65 -7.43 -12.78
C CYS A 10 -7.69 -6.32 -12.89
N ILE A 11 -8.75 -6.59 -13.62
CA ILE A 11 -10.20 -6.41 -13.39
C ILE A 11 -10.70 -5.07 -12.81
N ARG A 12 -11.57 -4.45 -13.61
CA ARG A 12 -12.70 -3.49 -13.38
C ARG A 12 -12.57 -2.30 -12.42
N ASP A 13 -11.80 -2.33 -11.34
CA ASP A 13 -11.85 -1.32 -10.27
C ASP A 13 -10.61 -0.42 -10.14
N ARG A 14 -9.83 -0.24 -11.22
CA ARG A 14 -8.52 0.44 -11.08
C ARG A 14 -8.35 1.69 -11.93
N ALA A 15 -9.46 2.37 -12.17
CA ALA A 15 -9.47 3.64 -12.88
C ALA A 15 -8.53 4.65 -12.20
N ARG A 16 -8.47 4.68 -10.87
CA ARG A 16 -7.66 5.63 -10.10
C ARG A 16 -6.16 5.53 -10.39
N THR A 17 -5.56 4.34 -10.25
CA THR A 17 -4.13 4.14 -10.53
C THR A 17 -3.80 4.53 -11.96
N ARG A 18 -4.60 4.04 -12.92
CA ARG A 18 -4.42 4.35 -14.33
C ARG A 18 -4.50 5.85 -14.60
N VAL A 19 -5.59 6.50 -14.16
CA VAL A 19 -5.80 7.94 -14.38
C VAL A 19 -4.70 8.76 -13.72
N SER A 20 -4.25 8.40 -12.51
CA SER A 20 -3.19 9.11 -11.80
C SER A 20 -1.88 9.08 -12.59
N PHE A 21 -1.47 7.90 -13.06
CA PHE A 21 -0.23 7.77 -13.82
C PHE A 21 -0.33 8.37 -15.22
N GLU A 22 -1.39 8.10 -15.99
CA GLU A 22 -1.55 8.67 -17.33
C GLU A 22 -1.61 10.20 -17.27
N THR A 23 -2.44 10.76 -16.39
CA THR A 23 -2.60 12.21 -16.25
C THR A 23 -1.35 12.86 -15.68
N GLY A 24 -0.74 12.25 -14.66
CA GLY A 24 0.48 12.76 -14.03
C GLY A 24 1.63 12.84 -15.04
N PHE A 25 1.88 11.78 -15.80
CA PHE A 25 2.91 11.75 -16.82
C PHE A 25 2.64 12.75 -17.95
N PHE A 26 1.39 12.85 -18.39
CA PHE A 26 1.01 13.86 -19.41
C PHE A 26 1.28 15.29 -18.93
N LYS A 27 0.89 15.62 -17.67
CA LYS A 27 1.16 16.95 -17.10
C LYS A 27 2.63 17.26 -16.94
N LEU A 28 3.48 16.23 -16.75
CA LEU A 28 4.94 16.37 -16.69
C LEU A 28 5.60 16.41 -18.08
N GLY A 29 4.82 16.43 -19.17
CA GLY A 29 5.33 16.47 -20.53
C GLY A 29 5.72 15.09 -21.10
N GLY A 30 5.36 14.01 -20.41
CA GLY A 30 5.58 12.65 -20.85
C GLY A 30 4.41 12.07 -21.62
N HIS A 31 4.54 10.79 -21.98
CA HIS A 31 3.48 10.00 -22.60
C HIS A 31 3.36 8.66 -21.86
N ALA A 32 2.16 8.27 -21.50
CA ALA A 32 1.87 6.98 -20.88
C ALA A 32 1.13 6.07 -21.87
N LEU A 33 1.60 4.82 -21.98
CA LEU A 33 0.92 3.76 -22.70
C LEU A 33 0.38 2.74 -21.72
N TYR A 34 -0.92 2.52 -21.72
CA TYR A 34 -1.55 1.49 -20.89
C TYR A 34 -1.61 0.15 -21.63
N LEU A 35 -1.17 -0.91 -20.93
CA LEU A 35 -1.28 -2.29 -21.40
C LEU A 35 -2.10 -3.08 -20.38
N GLY A 36 -3.28 -3.51 -20.78
CA GLY A 36 -4.18 -4.32 -19.96
C GLY A 36 -3.76 -5.79 -19.90
N PRO A 37 -4.42 -6.57 -19.03
CA PRO A 37 -4.11 -8.00 -18.85
C PRO A 37 -4.24 -8.82 -20.13
N ASN A 38 -5.16 -8.43 -21.02
CA ASN A 38 -5.40 -9.11 -22.30
C ASN A 38 -4.38 -8.74 -23.38
N ASP A 39 -3.68 -7.62 -23.22
CA ASP A 39 -2.71 -7.15 -24.20
C ASP A 39 -1.38 -7.89 -24.06
N ILE A 40 -0.96 -8.12 -22.81
CA ILE A 40 0.37 -8.63 -22.47
C ILE A 40 0.34 -10.06 -21.91
N GLY A 41 -0.63 -10.41 -21.05
CA GLY A 41 -0.73 -11.73 -20.43
C GLY A 41 0.51 -12.13 -19.63
N ILE A 42 1.04 -11.21 -18.80
CA ILE A 42 2.26 -11.41 -17.99
C ILE A 42 2.23 -12.75 -17.25
N GLY A 43 3.30 -13.54 -17.43
CA GLY A 43 3.48 -14.83 -16.77
C GLY A 43 2.58 -15.95 -17.32
N LYS A 44 1.71 -15.67 -18.30
CA LYS A 44 0.84 -16.66 -18.94
C LYS A 44 1.16 -16.84 -20.42
N ARG A 45 1.21 -15.75 -21.17
CA ARG A 45 1.47 -15.75 -22.62
C ARG A 45 2.97 -15.64 -22.90
N GLU A 46 3.66 -14.79 -22.14
CA GLU A 46 5.09 -14.54 -22.27
C GLU A 46 5.74 -14.56 -20.88
N ALA A 47 7.03 -14.95 -20.83
CA ALA A 47 7.79 -14.89 -19.59
C ALA A 47 7.99 -13.42 -19.16
N VAL A 48 7.88 -13.18 -17.85
CA VAL A 48 8.01 -11.83 -17.26
C VAL A 48 9.32 -11.15 -17.68
N LYS A 49 10.43 -11.90 -17.66
CA LYS A 49 11.76 -11.41 -18.07
C LYS A 49 11.83 -10.93 -19.51
N ASP A 50 11.11 -11.58 -20.41
CA ASP A 50 11.15 -11.22 -21.83
C ASP A 50 10.30 -9.96 -22.08
N ILE A 51 9.13 -9.86 -21.44
CA ILE A 51 8.31 -8.64 -21.42
C ILE A 51 9.13 -7.47 -20.88
N ALA A 52 9.84 -7.65 -19.75
CA ALA A 52 10.69 -6.62 -19.15
C ALA A 52 11.73 -6.09 -20.13
N ARG A 53 12.43 -6.99 -20.82
CA ARG A 53 13.46 -6.63 -21.79
C ARG A 53 12.91 -5.91 -23.00
N VAL A 54 11.76 -6.37 -23.52
CA VAL A 54 11.11 -5.74 -24.68
C VAL A 54 10.63 -4.35 -24.32
N LEU A 55 9.86 -4.21 -23.21
CA LEU A 55 9.32 -2.91 -22.79
C LEU A 55 10.42 -1.89 -22.47
N SER A 56 11.53 -2.35 -21.90
CA SER A 56 12.68 -1.49 -21.63
C SER A 56 13.34 -0.88 -22.88
N ARG A 57 13.09 -1.44 -24.07
CA ARG A 57 13.61 -0.89 -25.34
C ARG A 57 12.77 0.24 -25.90
N TYR A 58 11.53 0.35 -25.45
CA TYR A 58 10.58 1.34 -25.97
C TYR A 58 10.28 2.45 -24.98
N ASN A 59 10.58 2.24 -23.70
CA ASN A 59 10.12 3.10 -22.60
C ASN A 59 11.25 3.45 -21.67
N ASP A 60 11.10 4.57 -20.97
CA ASP A 60 12.08 5.09 -20.01
C ASP A 60 11.76 4.64 -18.58
N VAL A 61 10.50 4.25 -18.32
CA VAL A 61 10.02 3.76 -17.01
C VAL A 61 8.91 2.74 -17.25
N ILE A 62 8.85 1.72 -16.41
CA ILE A 62 7.76 0.74 -16.37
C ILE A 62 7.06 0.88 -15.03
N MET A 63 5.75 1.17 -15.01
CA MET A 63 4.91 1.02 -13.83
C MET A 63 4.11 -0.27 -13.98
N ALA A 64 4.15 -1.13 -12.97
CA ALA A 64 3.40 -2.37 -12.99
C ALA A 64 2.56 -2.51 -11.73
N ARG A 65 1.31 -2.96 -11.91
CA ARG A 65 0.42 -3.36 -10.84
C ARG A 65 0.06 -4.83 -11.06
N LEU A 66 0.63 -5.70 -10.25
CA LEU A 66 0.58 -7.15 -10.39
C LEU A 66 -0.02 -7.77 -9.14
N PHE A 67 -0.58 -8.97 -9.24
CA PHE A 67 -1.01 -9.70 -8.05
C PHE A 67 0.21 -10.32 -7.36
N ASP A 68 0.95 -11.17 -8.05
CA ASP A 68 2.11 -11.89 -7.50
C ASP A 68 3.34 -10.97 -7.41
N HIS A 69 3.83 -10.76 -6.19
CA HIS A 69 5.04 -9.97 -5.94
C HIS A 69 6.31 -10.54 -6.60
N LYS A 70 6.36 -11.87 -6.78
CA LYS A 70 7.51 -12.51 -7.48
C LYS A 70 7.63 -12.03 -8.91
N HIS A 71 6.52 -11.82 -9.61
CA HIS A 71 6.53 -11.26 -10.96
C HIS A 71 7.04 -9.82 -10.96
N MET A 72 6.75 -9.03 -9.92
CA MET A 72 7.29 -7.67 -9.77
C MET A 72 8.81 -7.69 -9.60
N ILE A 73 9.32 -8.59 -8.78
CA ILE A 73 10.77 -8.78 -8.58
C ILE A 73 11.44 -9.22 -9.89
N GLU A 74 10.90 -10.23 -10.58
CA GLU A 74 11.44 -10.69 -11.86
C GLU A 74 11.43 -9.58 -12.92
N LEU A 75 10.35 -8.80 -12.98
CA LEU A 75 10.22 -7.66 -13.87
C LEU A 75 11.33 -6.63 -13.60
N SER A 76 11.51 -6.25 -12.32
CA SER A 76 12.50 -5.26 -11.92
C SER A 76 13.94 -5.71 -12.15
N GLN A 77 14.23 -6.99 -11.94
CA GLN A 77 15.56 -7.56 -12.17
C GLN A 77 15.93 -7.71 -13.66
N SER A 78 14.91 -7.85 -14.52
CA SER A 78 15.10 -8.09 -15.94
C SER A 78 14.98 -6.82 -16.80
N ALA A 79 14.37 -5.76 -16.29
CA ALA A 79 14.27 -4.48 -16.94
C ALA A 79 15.60 -3.73 -16.93
N SER A 80 15.89 -2.95 -17.99
CA SER A 80 17.02 -2.02 -18.05
C SER A 80 16.63 -0.57 -17.74
N VAL A 81 15.37 -0.35 -17.40
CA VAL A 81 14.78 0.93 -16.98
C VAL A 81 14.17 0.81 -15.59
N PRO A 82 13.96 1.91 -14.84
CA PRO A 82 13.29 1.88 -13.56
C PRO A 82 11.92 1.21 -13.63
N VAL A 83 11.60 0.41 -12.59
CA VAL A 83 10.30 -0.23 -12.43
C VAL A 83 9.63 0.32 -11.17
N ILE A 84 8.43 0.87 -11.33
CA ILE A 84 7.59 1.36 -10.25
C ILE A 84 6.59 0.27 -9.89
N ASN A 85 6.59 -0.15 -8.62
CA ASN A 85 5.57 -1.04 -8.09
C ASN A 85 4.29 -0.25 -7.77
N GLY A 86 3.28 -0.38 -8.61
CA GLY A 86 1.98 0.26 -8.42
C GLY A 86 1.10 -0.44 -7.37
N LEU A 87 1.30 -1.74 -7.17
CA LEU A 87 0.74 -2.60 -6.10
C LEU A 87 1.06 -4.06 -6.39
N THR A 88 1.25 -4.84 -5.33
CA THR A 88 1.23 -6.31 -5.36
C THR A 88 0.44 -6.85 -4.15
N ASP A 89 0.30 -8.18 -4.06
CA ASP A 89 -0.23 -8.87 -2.87
C ASP A 89 0.62 -8.63 -1.62
N TYR A 90 1.91 -8.35 -1.78
CA TYR A 90 2.84 -8.11 -0.67
C TYR A 90 2.88 -6.65 -0.21
N ASN A 91 2.90 -5.66 -1.12
CA ASN A 91 3.00 -4.24 -0.76
C ASN A 91 2.38 -3.28 -1.78
N HIS A 92 2.15 -2.03 -1.33
CA HIS A 92 1.61 -0.92 -2.13
C HIS A 92 2.41 0.38 -1.87
N PRO A 93 3.66 0.49 -2.33
CA PRO A 93 4.53 1.62 -1.99
C PRO A 93 3.99 2.97 -2.48
N CYS A 94 3.33 3.01 -3.64
CA CYS A 94 2.76 4.26 -4.16
C CYS A 94 1.67 4.84 -3.25
N GLN A 95 0.87 3.97 -2.60
CA GLN A 95 -0.14 4.41 -1.65
C GLN A 95 0.53 5.07 -0.43
N ILE A 96 1.50 4.39 0.16
CA ILE A 96 2.17 4.90 1.37
C ILE A 96 2.91 6.22 1.12
N MET A 97 3.48 6.41 -0.07
CA MET A 97 4.11 7.69 -0.43
C MET A 97 3.07 8.82 -0.56
N ALA A 98 1.87 8.52 -1.08
CA ALA A 98 0.78 9.49 -1.14
C ALA A 98 0.24 9.81 0.27
N ASP A 99 0.11 8.80 1.12
CA ASP A 99 -0.36 8.95 2.50
C ASP A 99 0.64 9.78 3.32
N LEU A 100 1.93 9.51 3.17
CA LEU A 100 2.99 10.28 3.82
C LEU A 100 2.97 11.76 3.38
N LEU A 101 2.74 12.02 2.10
CA LEU A 101 2.58 13.38 1.59
C LEU A 101 1.36 14.07 2.22
N THR A 102 0.23 13.36 2.31
CA THR A 102 -0.99 13.87 2.96
C THR A 102 -0.75 14.21 4.43
N ILE A 103 -0.06 13.32 5.16
CA ILE A 103 0.32 13.58 6.55
C ILE A 103 1.20 14.83 6.64
N TYR A 104 2.21 14.93 5.78
CA TYR A 104 3.09 16.11 5.72
C TYR A 104 2.30 17.41 5.46
N GLU A 105 1.37 17.40 4.52
CA GLU A 105 0.53 18.57 4.20
C GLU A 105 -0.39 19.01 5.35
N HIS A 106 -0.76 18.10 6.26
CA HIS A 106 -1.64 18.39 7.40
C HIS A 106 -0.88 18.69 8.70
N MET A 107 0.32 18.16 8.85
CA MET A 107 1.08 18.23 10.10
C MET A 107 2.37 19.05 9.99
N ASP A 108 2.69 19.51 8.77
CA ASP A 108 3.95 20.26 8.45
C ASP A 108 5.24 19.49 8.76
N SER A 109 5.15 18.22 9.16
CA SER A 109 6.29 17.35 9.48
C SER A 109 5.89 15.88 9.34
N ILE A 110 6.89 15.04 9.08
CA ILE A 110 6.78 13.57 9.15
C ILE A 110 7.71 13.00 10.24
N GLU A 111 8.46 13.85 10.93
CA GLU A 111 9.39 13.42 11.95
C GLU A 111 8.68 13.25 13.30
N ASN A 112 9.01 12.16 14.00
CA ASN A 112 8.49 11.84 15.33
C ASN A 112 6.96 11.73 15.41
N ILE A 113 6.30 11.40 14.29
CA ILE A 113 4.86 11.12 14.28
C ILE A 113 4.60 9.68 14.67
N LYS A 114 3.53 9.46 15.45
CA LYS A 114 3.01 8.13 15.74
C LYS A 114 1.84 7.80 14.83
N VAL A 115 2.09 6.88 13.89
CA VAL A 115 1.05 6.32 13.01
C VAL A 115 0.56 5.01 13.58
N VAL A 116 -0.73 4.92 13.86
CA VAL A 116 -1.38 3.69 14.30
C VAL A 116 -2.28 3.17 13.19
N TYR A 117 -1.91 2.04 12.62
CA TYR A 117 -2.76 1.32 11.68
C TYR A 117 -3.72 0.42 12.45
N VAL A 118 -5.01 0.50 12.16
CA VAL A 118 -6.05 -0.31 12.80
C VAL A 118 -6.73 -1.18 11.75
N GLY A 119 -6.52 -2.50 11.82
CA GLY A 119 -7.10 -3.42 10.84
C GLY A 119 -6.28 -4.68 10.61
N ASP A 120 -6.40 -5.23 9.39
CA ASP A 120 -5.71 -6.44 8.94
C ASP A 120 -4.23 -6.15 8.60
N GLY A 121 -3.31 -6.98 9.05
CA GLY A 121 -1.87 -6.90 8.74
C GLY A 121 -1.54 -7.22 7.28
N ASN A 122 -2.18 -6.52 6.35
CA ASN A 122 -2.14 -6.74 4.92
C ASN A 122 -0.93 -6.08 4.20
N ASN A 123 -1.00 -5.98 2.88
CA ASN A 123 0.02 -5.35 2.04
C ASN A 123 0.23 -3.85 2.32
N ILE A 124 -0.77 -3.14 2.85
CA ILE A 124 -0.62 -1.75 3.27
C ILE A 124 0.28 -1.67 4.51
N VAL A 125 0.04 -2.55 5.50
CA VAL A 125 0.90 -2.63 6.70
C VAL A 125 2.34 -3.00 6.33
N ASN A 126 2.53 -3.97 5.43
CA ASN A 126 3.87 -4.29 4.93
C ASN A 126 4.55 -3.08 4.29
N SER A 127 3.81 -2.23 3.63
CA SER A 127 4.35 -0.99 3.02
C SER A 127 4.74 0.04 4.07
N TRP A 128 3.93 0.21 5.14
CA TRP A 128 4.29 1.05 6.28
C TRP A 128 5.53 0.54 7.00
N LEU A 129 5.66 -0.77 7.20
CA LEU A 129 6.85 -1.40 7.78
C LEU A 129 8.11 -1.19 6.92
N ASN A 130 7.96 -1.30 5.59
CA ASN A 130 9.05 -0.98 4.66
C ASN A 130 9.45 0.50 4.77
N LEU A 131 8.50 1.42 4.86
CA LEU A 131 8.78 2.85 5.08
C LEU A 131 9.47 3.07 6.42
N ALA A 132 8.98 2.47 7.50
CA ALA A 132 9.57 2.58 8.84
C ALA A 132 11.01 2.06 8.91
N SER A 133 11.44 1.25 7.94
CA SER A 133 12.83 0.80 7.85
C SER A 133 13.79 1.85 7.28
N ILE A 134 13.28 2.93 6.68
CA ILE A 134 14.08 3.96 5.99
C ILE A 134 13.76 5.39 6.41
N VAL A 135 12.60 5.62 7.02
CA VAL A 135 12.16 6.94 7.52
C VAL A 135 11.86 6.80 9.01
N PRO A 136 12.44 7.66 9.88
CA PRO A 136 12.17 7.60 11.30
C PRO A 136 10.75 8.03 11.62
N LEU A 137 9.95 7.05 12.15
CA LEU A 137 8.57 7.27 12.60
C LEU A 137 8.19 6.21 13.65
N ASP A 138 7.20 6.49 14.48
CA ASP A 138 6.62 5.50 15.37
C ASP A 138 5.43 4.83 14.66
N PHE A 139 5.54 3.51 14.43
CA PHE A 139 4.49 2.75 13.75
C PHE A 139 3.94 1.65 14.63
N THR A 140 2.64 1.69 14.87
CA THR A 140 1.91 0.64 15.60
C THR A 140 0.91 -0.02 14.65
N CYS A 141 0.99 -1.35 14.51
CA CYS A 141 -0.07 -2.14 13.88
C CYS A 141 -0.96 -2.73 14.97
N LEU A 142 -2.20 -2.27 15.01
CA LEU A 142 -3.24 -2.74 15.91
C LEU A 142 -4.18 -3.66 15.13
N CYS A 143 -4.08 -4.97 15.36
CA CYS A 143 -4.81 -5.99 14.63
C CYS A 143 -5.33 -7.11 15.56
N PRO A 144 -6.37 -7.88 15.16
CA PRO A 144 -6.75 -9.10 15.87
C PRO A 144 -5.62 -10.15 15.86
N GLU A 145 -5.61 -11.04 16.86
CA GLU A 145 -4.73 -12.22 16.85
C GLU A 145 -4.97 -13.08 15.61
N GLY A 146 -3.88 -13.51 14.95
CA GLY A 146 -3.91 -14.28 13.71
C GLY A 146 -4.00 -13.42 12.44
N PHE A 147 -4.03 -12.08 12.58
CA PHE A 147 -4.05 -11.12 11.47
C PHE A 147 -2.83 -10.19 11.49
N GLU A 148 -1.74 -10.67 12.05
CA GLU A 148 -0.47 -9.93 12.10
C GLU A 148 0.15 -9.80 10.70
N PRO A 149 0.91 -8.72 10.45
CA PRO A 149 1.65 -8.56 9.21
C PRO A 149 2.78 -9.60 9.05
N ASP A 150 3.35 -9.67 7.85
CA ASP A 150 4.45 -10.57 7.55
C ASP A 150 5.61 -10.46 8.55
N SER A 151 5.92 -11.56 9.21
CA SER A 151 6.89 -11.60 10.31
C SER A 151 8.32 -11.24 9.88
N ALA A 152 8.69 -11.53 8.63
CA ALA A 152 10.00 -11.18 8.09
C ALA A 152 10.09 -9.66 7.89
N THR A 153 9.03 -9.03 7.40
CA THR A 153 8.93 -7.58 7.23
C THR A 153 8.95 -6.84 8.56
N VAL A 154 8.22 -7.35 9.57
CA VAL A 154 8.27 -6.81 10.94
C VAL A 154 9.69 -6.87 11.51
N LYS A 155 10.34 -8.03 11.38
CA LYS A 155 11.72 -8.20 11.85
C LYS A 155 12.69 -7.26 11.13
N MET A 156 12.54 -7.08 9.84
CA MET A 156 13.35 -6.15 9.06
C MET A 156 13.18 -4.72 9.59
N ALA A 157 11.94 -4.24 9.74
CA ALA A 157 11.66 -2.89 10.23
C ALA A 157 12.23 -2.65 11.64
N LYS A 158 12.05 -3.61 12.55
CA LYS A 158 12.61 -3.53 13.92
C LYS A 158 14.15 -3.51 13.98
N ASN A 159 14.81 -4.17 13.02
CA ASN A 159 16.28 -4.29 13.03
C ASN A 159 17.00 -3.02 12.56
N THR A 160 16.33 -2.11 11.87
CA THR A 160 16.97 -0.90 11.33
C THR A 160 17.23 0.18 12.38
N SER A 161 16.57 0.13 13.53
CA SER A 161 16.66 1.12 14.62
C SER A 161 16.31 2.56 14.22
N PHE A 162 15.74 2.78 13.04
CA PHE A 162 15.27 4.11 12.60
C PHE A 162 13.94 4.48 13.24
N SER A 163 13.09 3.49 13.47
CA SER A 163 11.70 3.65 13.90
C SER A 163 11.39 2.77 15.08
N ASN A 164 10.44 3.19 15.90
CA ASN A 164 9.83 2.31 16.89
C ASN A 164 8.64 1.58 16.23
N VAL A 165 8.72 0.24 16.15
CA VAL A 165 7.68 -0.59 15.51
C VAL A 165 7.05 -1.51 16.54
N GLU A 166 5.75 -1.39 16.71
CA GLU A 166 4.95 -2.20 17.62
C GLU A 166 3.84 -2.95 16.86
N ILE A 167 3.59 -4.20 17.25
CA ILE A 167 2.41 -4.97 16.85
C ILE A 167 1.67 -5.30 18.11
N THR A 168 0.39 -4.94 18.18
CA THR A 168 -0.43 -5.12 19.39
C THR A 168 -1.86 -5.53 19.06
N HIS A 169 -2.51 -6.20 20.02
CA HIS A 169 -3.91 -6.62 19.93
C HIS A 169 -4.79 -5.84 20.94
N ASP A 170 -4.15 -5.02 21.78
CA ASP A 170 -4.86 -4.22 22.78
C ASP A 170 -5.23 -2.85 22.20
N VAL A 171 -6.54 -2.67 21.99
CA VAL A 171 -7.10 -1.46 21.38
C VAL A 171 -6.86 -0.22 22.23
N GLU A 172 -6.95 -0.33 23.55
CA GLU A 172 -6.88 0.83 24.44
C GLU A 172 -5.45 1.38 24.51
N SER A 173 -4.47 0.51 24.69
CA SER A 173 -3.06 0.92 24.75
C SER A 173 -2.48 1.25 23.36
N GLY A 174 -2.90 0.55 22.32
CA GLY A 174 -2.37 0.69 20.97
C GLY A 174 -2.59 2.08 20.37
N VAL A 175 -3.74 2.69 20.63
CA VAL A 175 -4.10 4.02 20.06
C VAL A 175 -3.59 5.21 20.90
N LEU A 176 -3.05 4.95 22.09
CA LEU A 176 -2.61 6.03 22.98
C LEU A 176 -1.51 6.88 22.34
N GLY A 177 -1.72 8.20 22.31
CA GLY A 177 -0.74 9.15 21.76
C GLY A 177 -0.58 9.07 20.26
N ALA A 178 -1.52 8.48 19.53
CA ALA A 178 -1.51 8.48 18.07
C ALA A 178 -1.69 9.91 17.52
N ASP A 179 -0.85 10.28 16.56
CA ASP A 179 -0.99 11.50 15.76
C ASP A 179 -1.81 11.22 14.50
N VAL A 180 -1.72 9.99 13.99
CA VAL A 180 -2.47 9.51 12.83
C VAL A 180 -3.08 8.15 13.14
N ILE A 181 -4.39 8.01 13.00
CA ILE A 181 -5.07 6.72 12.91
C ILE A 181 -5.30 6.41 11.43
N TYR A 182 -4.76 5.30 11.01
CA TYR A 182 -4.89 4.80 9.64
C TYR A 182 -5.72 3.52 9.62
N THR A 183 -6.68 3.41 8.74
CA THR A 183 -7.47 2.19 8.57
C THR A 183 -7.70 1.88 7.09
N ASP A 184 -7.97 0.62 6.79
CA ASP A 184 -8.25 0.10 5.46
C ASP A 184 -9.40 -0.90 5.53
N VAL A 185 -9.85 -1.39 4.39
CA VAL A 185 -10.90 -2.42 4.32
C VAL A 185 -10.46 -3.71 5.01
N TRP A 186 -11.36 -4.35 5.75
CA TRP A 186 -11.08 -5.61 6.45
C TRP A 186 -11.03 -6.84 5.52
N ALA A 187 -11.56 -6.72 4.30
CA ALA A 187 -11.53 -7.75 3.29
C ALA A 187 -10.83 -7.21 2.04
N SER A 188 -9.58 -7.57 1.86
CA SER A 188 -8.78 -7.22 0.69
C SER A 188 -9.22 -7.98 -0.57
N MET A 189 -8.57 -7.71 -1.70
CA MET A 189 -8.83 -8.38 -2.97
C MET A 189 -8.78 -9.91 -2.83
N GLY A 190 -9.86 -10.57 -3.29
CA GLY A 190 -10.00 -12.03 -3.24
C GLY A 190 -10.63 -12.58 -1.97
N GLN A 191 -10.92 -11.74 -0.96
CA GLN A 191 -11.47 -12.15 0.35
C GLN A 191 -12.94 -11.76 0.56
N LYS A 192 -13.64 -11.33 -0.49
CA LYS A 192 -15.05 -10.87 -0.39
C LYS A 192 -16.03 -11.94 0.13
N GLU A 193 -15.71 -13.21 -0.06
CA GLU A 193 -16.53 -14.33 0.46
C GLU A 193 -16.41 -14.51 1.98
N GLU A 194 -15.34 -13.97 2.58
CA GLU A 194 -15.05 -14.01 4.02
C GLU A 194 -15.51 -12.73 4.74
N ALA A 195 -16.12 -11.76 4.04
CA ALA A 195 -16.40 -10.42 4.57
C ALA A 195 -17.24 -10.44 5.86
N ASP A 196 -18.29 -11.29 5.92
CA ASP A 196 -19.16 -11.39 7.10
C ASP A 196 -18.46 -12.00 8.32
N GLU A 197 -17.54 -12.92 8.12
CA GLU A 197 -16.74 -13.53 9.20
C GLU A 197 -15.69 -12.55 9.69
N ARG A 198 -15.00 -11.88 8.76
CA ARG A 198 -14.03 -10.83 9.08
C ARG A 198 -14.68 -9.68 9.83
N ALA A 199 -15.87 -9.23 9.44
CA ALA A 199 -16.60 -8.16 10.14
C ALA A 199 -16.86 -8.49 11.63
N LYS A 200 -17.09 -9.76 11.96
CA LYS A 200 -17.24 -10.20 13.36
C LYS A 200 -15.91 -10.14 14.13
N ILE A 201 -14.82 -10.62 13.50
CA ILE A 201 -13.49 -10.67 14.12
C ILE A 201 -12.99 -9.24 14.35
N PHE A 202 -13.16 -8.36 13.38
CA PHE A 202 -12.68 -6.98 13.43
C PHE A 202 -13.62 -6.00 14.14
N SER A 203 -14.76 -6.44 14.64
CA SER A 203 -15.77 -5.56 15.27
C SER A 203 -15.22 -4.68 16.40
N ASN A 204 -14.26 -5.18 17.18
CA ASN A 204 -13.60 -4.43 18.27
C ASN A 204 -12.49 -3.48 17.73
N PHE A 205 -12.07 -3.66 16.49
CA PHE A 205 -11.04 -2.86 15.82
C PHE A 205 -11.65 -1.81 14.89
N GLN A 206 -12.94 -1.58 14.97
CA GLN A 206 -13.60 -0.51 14.22
C GLN A 206 -13.17 0.85 14.77
N VAL A 207 -12.68 1.72 13.89
CA VAL A 207 -12.39 3.10 14.24
C VAL A 207 -13.72 3.82 14.46
N ASN A 208 -13.92 4.31 15.68
CA ASN A 208 -15.15 4.99 16.10
C ASN A 208 -14.84 6.18 17.02
N SER A 209 -15.85 6.95 17.36
CA SER A 209 -15.69 8.13 18.22
C SER A 209 -15.05 7.82 19.59
N LYS A 210 -15.29 6.62 20.17
CA LYS A 210 -14.66 6.22 21.43
C LYS A 210 -13.14 6.07 21.24
N MET A 211 -12.72 5.40 20.18
CA MET A 211 -11.30 5.23 19.83
C MET A 211 -10.64 6.58 19.56
N MET A 212 -11.26 7.43 18.73
CA MET A 212 -10.74 8.75 18.41
C MET A 212 -10.62 9.69 19.62
N ASN A 213 -11.51 9.57 20.60
CA ASN A 213 -11.44 10.35 21.85
C ASN A 213 -10.25 9.92 22.75
N SER A 214 -9.65 8.78 22.50
CA SER A 214 -8.47 8.29 23.26
C SER A 214 -7.15 8.77 22.64
N THR A 215 -7.23 9.47 21.52
CA THR A 215 -6.08 10.08 20.82
C THR A 215 -6.00 11.59 21.06
N ASN A 216 -4.85 12.20 20.83
CA ASN A 216 -4.69 13.66 20.82
C ASN A 216 -4.98 14.16 19.43
N ASN A 217 -5.70 15.26 19.22
CA ASN A 217 -5.95 15.95 17.94
C ASN A 217 -5.48 15.19 16.66
N CYS A 218 -5.96 13.98 16.51
CA CYS A 218 -5.44 12.96 15.62
C CYS A 218 -6.05 13.06 14.22
N LEU A 219 -5.23 12.90 13.19
CA LEU A 219 -5.69 12.78 11.82
C LEU A 219 -6.25 11.35 11.60
N LEU A 220 -7.52 11.23 11.22
CA LEU A 220 -8.08 9.98 10.74
C LEU A 220 -7.86 9.86 9.23
N TYR A 221 -7.21 8.78 8.81
CA TYR A 221 -6.93 8.49 7.42
C TYR A 221 -7.48 7.12 7.00
N THR A 222 -8.16 7.08 5.86
CA THR A 222 -8.64 5.83 5.26
C THR A 222 -8.03 5.67 3.87
N SER A 223 -7.46 4.51 3.58
CA SER A 223 -6.73 4.28 2.32
C SER A 223 -7.63 4.30 1.08
N ASP A 224 -8.90 4.03 1.23
CA ASP A 224 -9.86 3.94 0.13
C ASP A 224 -11.21 4.61 0.46
N ALA A 225 -11.14 5.91 0.78
CA ALA A 225 -12.31 6.74 1.11
C ALA A 225 -13.40 6.81 0.01
N ALA A 226 -13.13 6.28 -1.19
CA ALA A 226 -14.07 6.27 -2.29
C ALA A 226 -14.79 4.92 -2.49
N ASP A 227 -14.35 3.86 -1.84
CA ASP A 227 -15.07 2.59 -1.78
C ASP A 227 -15.89 2.54 -0.48
N ASP A 228 -17.03 3.28 -0.47
CA ASP A 228 -18.02 3.30 0.60
C ASP A 228 -18.56 1.90 0.94
N THR A 229 -17.71 1.04 1.43
CA THR A 229 -18.15 -0.09 2.25
C THR A 229 -18.08 0.35 3.70
N PRO A 230 -19.14 0.17 4.50
CA PRO A 230 -19.20 0.66 5.87
C PRO A 230 -18.27 -0.15 6.79
N CYS A 231 -16.98 0.17 6.73
CA CYS A 231 -15.97 -0.37 7.63
C CYS A 231 -15.41 0.71 8.58
N VAL A 232 -16.01 1.92 8.53
CA VAL A 232 -15.71 3.06 9.41
C VAL A 232 -16.90 3.37 10.29
#